data_286e48ddebfb483e2675c7dc10ccd5cf
#
_entry.id   286e48ddebfb483e2675c7dc10ccd5cf
#
_cell.length_a   1.000
_cell.length_b   1.000
_cell.length_c   1.000
_cell.angle_alpha   90.00
_cell.angle_beta   90.00
_cell.angle_gamma   90.00
#
_symmetry.space_group_name_H-M   'P 1'
#
loop_
_entity.id
_entity.type
_entity.pdbx_description
1 polymer ?
#
loop_
_entity_poly.entity_id
_entity_poly.type
_entity_poly.pdbx_seq_one_letter_code
_entity_poly.pdbx_strand_id
1 'polypeptide(L)'
;DDPYSGGKAPLGIGLLAESPSPESAYPNDTVVFKAKGMLNWCDPQSGRYDFKFYISDEETKIVTATDTTITVKVPGNLSSGTAYIVLKEQVFYGPRLTVLGNIKIDQSYGFKGTSGPIYDCAEHYSKARVYYPVGDYMQAYYNENSSQSFSCISMVLTDGSVSGKWVTDFKLDPGQGAGIDLTNPGVTDIECYLNSFTYFPSDHRVLLSGKFSEYGWDKLPVNNITIATNEVASYYKTVALPSKKNNTSINCKIPVFNGGTLEAPVRTFITSNEKVVAVGNITNYCRINTEKSYAESMVLDYSKVASVLRMSRTGELDDSYRRDAEGVVGQILDACMVESDGIVIVGTFSSFDGQSVKNIVKLNAEGTLDETFMKNIGTGANG
;
A
#
# COMPACT_ATOMS: atom_id res chain seq x y z
N ASP A 1 -58.46 -19.63 -5.54
CA ASP A 1 -57.86 -18.32 -5.89
C ASP A 1 -56.40 -18.56 -6.26
N ASP A 2 -56.09 -18.37 -7.54
CA ASP A 2 -54.71 -18.41 -8.05
C ASP A 2 -53.96 -17.17 -7.54
N PRO A 3 -52.94 -17.32 -6.69
CA PRO A 3 -52.19 -16.18 -6.16
C PRO A 3 -51.44 -15.39 -7.26
N TYR A 4 -51.42 -15.90 -8.49
CA TYR A 4 -50.85 -15.23 -9.67
C TYR A 4 -51.90 -14.65 -10.62
N SER A 5 -53.20 -14.73 -10.28
CA SER A 5 -54.27 -14.13 -11.06
C SER A 5 -54.19 -12.60 -10.95
N GLY A 6 -53.65 -11.95 -11.95
CA GLY A 6 -53.41 -10.50 -12.00
C GLY A 6 -51.99 -10.10 -12.37
N GLY A 7 -51.11 -11.04 -12.63
CA GLY A 7 -49.77 -10.77 -13.17
C GLY A 7 -49.83 -10.05 -14.53
N LYS A 8 -48.99 -9.04 -14.74
CA LYS A 8 -48.86 -8.38 -16.05
C LYS A 8 -48.42 -9.42 -17.10
N ALA A 9 -49.02 -9.36 -18.29
CA ALA A 9 -48.61 -10.23 -19.39
C ALA A 9 -47.10 -10.13 -19.66
N PRO A 10 -46.42 -11.25 -19.94
CA PRO A 10 -44.99 -11.24 -20.26
C PRO A 10 -44.72 -10.28 -21.42
N LEU A 11 -43.69 -9.42 -21.26
CA LEU A 11 -43.32 -8.44 -22.28
C LEU A 11 -42.71 -9.08 -23.53
N GLY A 12 -42.41 -10.39 -23.48
CA GLY A 12 -41.91 -11.17 -24.62
C GLY A 12 -40.47 -10.88 -25.04
N ILE A 13 -39.78 -9.99 -24.30
CA ILE A 13 -38.38 -9.62 -24.54
C ILE A 13 -37.46 -10.32 -23.54
N GLY A 14 -36.21 -10.60 -23.91
CA GLY A 14 -35.22 -11.10 -22.98
C GLY A 14 -33.88 -11.45 -23.65
N LEU A 15 -32.86 -11.56 -22.83
CA LEU A 15 -31.56 -12.14 -23.23
C LEU A 15 -31.58 -13.65 -22.96
N LEU A 16 -30.91 -14.42 -23.80
CA LEU A 16 -30.72 -15.84 -23.57
C LEU A 16 -29.47 -16.08 -22.72
N ALA A 17 -29.41 -17.21 -22.03
CA ALA A 17 -28.30 -17.54 -21.12
C ALA A 17 -26.99 -17.95 -21.84
N GLU A 18 -27.05 -18.07 -23.17
CA GLU A 18 -25.88 -18.41 -23.98
C GLU A 18 -24.81 -17.30 -23.89
N SER A 19 -23.54 -17.70 -23.87
CA SER A 19 -22.41 -16.77 -23.87
C SER A 19 -22.49 -15.77 -25.03
N PRO A 20 -22.10 -14.49 -24.80
CA PRO A 20 -22.02 -13.52 -25.88
C PRO A 20 -20.90 -13.89 -26.86
N SER A 21 -20.97 -13.33 -28.05
CA SER A 21 -19.93 -13.53 -29.09
C SER A 21 -19.29 -12.18 -29.49
N PRO A 22 -17.98 -11.98 -29.24
CA PRO A 22 -17.08 -12.86 -28.47
C PRO A 22 -17.44 -12.90 -26.97
N GLU A 23 -17.01 -13.94 -26.25
CA GLU A 23 -17.22 -14.10 -24.78
C GLU A 23 -16.44 -13.06 -23.96
N SER A 24 -15.37 -12.51 -24.55
CA SER A 24 -14.58 -11.41 -24.01
C SER A 24 -14.29 -10.37 -25.08
N ALA A 25 -14.29 -9.09 -24.67
CA ALA A 25 -14.11 -7.97 -25.58
C ALA A 25 -13.31 -6.84 -24.95
N TYR A 26 -12.62 -6.05 -25.73
CA TYR A 26 -12.00 -4.81 -25.30
C TYR A 26 -13.02 -3.65 -25.30
N PRO A 27 -12.75 -2.57 -24.56
CA PRO A 27 -13.47 -1.32 -24.72
C PRO A 27 -13.54 -0.86 -26.19
N ASN A 28 -14.71 -0.42 -26.61
CA ASN A 28 -15.06 -0.03 -27.97
C ASN A 28 -15.27 -1.16 -29.00
N ASP A 29 -15.04 -2.41 -28.64
CA ASP A 29 -15.45 -3.55 -29.49
C ASP A 29 -16.98 -3.68 -29.57
N THR A 30 -17.44 -4.46 -30.53
CA THR A 30 -18.84 -4.85 -30.65
C THR A 30 -19.02 -6.29 -30.19
N VAL A 31 -20.11 -6.54 -29.46
CA VAL A 31 -20.46 -7.85 -28.92
C VAL A 31 -21.90 -8.17 -29.26
N VAL A 32 -22.15 -9.41 -29.65
CA VAL A 32 -23.47 -9.93 -29.98
C VAL A 32 -23.99 -10.81 -28.85
N PHE A 33 -25.15 -10.48 -28.35
CA PHE A 33 -25.89 -11.30 -27.37
C PHE A 33 -27.05 -12.01 -28.06
N LYS A 34 -27.30 -13.25 -27.67
CA LYS A 34 -28.52 -13.96 -28.07
C LYS A 34 -29.70 -13.39 -27.30
N ALA A 35 -30.79 -13.15 -28.00
CA ALA A 35 -31.93 -12.43 -27.50
C ALA A 35 -33.25 -13.01 -28.07
N LYS A 36 -34.39 -12.50 -27.63
CA LYS A 36 -35.69 -12.78 -28.19
C LYS A 36 -36.59 -11.57 -28.07
N GLY A 37 -37.46 -11.37 -29.06
CA GLY A 37 -38.51 -10.39 -29.04
C GLY A 37 -38.08 -8.94 -29.07
N MET A 38 -36.86 -8.64 -29.56
CA MET A 38 -36.29 -7.28 -29.59
C MET A 38 -37.06 -6.36 -30.51
N LEU A 39 -37.49 -6.88 -31.71
CA LEU A 39 -38.20 -6.08 -32.71
C LEU A 39 -39.59 -5.66 -32.30
N ASN A 40 -40.21 -6.35 -31.37
CA ASN A 40 -41.54 -5.96 -30.80
C ASN A 40 -41.47 -4.62 -30.06
N TRP A 41 -40.27 -4.17 -29.69
CA TRP A 41 -39.98 -2.95 -28.94
C TRP A 41 -39.03 -2.01 -29.69
N CYS A 42 -39.07 -2.08 -31.02
CA CYS A 42 -38.35 -1.21 -31.92
C CYS A 42 -39.36 -0.47 -32.80
N ASP A 43 -39.28 0.85 -32.83
CA ASP A 43 -40.09 1.65 -33.78
C ASP A 43 -39.51 1.47 -35.20
N PRO A 44 -40.24 0.86 -36.13
CA PRO A 44 -39.73 0.58 -37.47
C PRO A 44 -39.51 1.82 -38.33
N GLN A 45 -40.07 2.98 -37.95
CA GLN A 45 -39.90 4.22 -38.70
C GLN A 45 -38.67 5.01 -38.26
N SER A 46 -38.46 5.11 -36.95
CA SER A 46 -37.35 5.86 -36.35
C SER A 46 -36.14 4.99 -36.03
N GLY A 47 -36.29 3.66 -35.99
CA GLY A 47 -35.24 2.74 -35.53
C GLY A 47 -34.91 2.85 -34.03
N ARG A 48 -35.78 3.55 -33.28
CA ARG A 48 -35.63 3.73 -31.84
C ARG A 48 -36.09 2.50 -31.06
N TYR A 49 -35.32 2.12 -30.06
CA TYR A 49 -35.67 1.07 -29.12
C TYR A 49 -36.36 1.67 -27.90
N ASP A 50 -37.46 1.03 -27.46
CA ASP A 50 -38.18 1.42 -26.23
C ASP A 50 -37.58 0.84 -24.97
N PHE A 51 -36.48 0.09 -25.09
CA PHE A 51 -35.70 -0.50 -24.02
C PHE A 51 -34.29 0.03 -24.02
N LYS A 52 -33.63 -0.10 -22.86
CA LYS A 52 -32.21 0.21 -22.68
C LYS A 52 -31.43 -1.06 -22.39
N PHE A 53 -30.18 -1.10 -22.86
CA PHE A 53 -29.26 -2.20 -22.63
C PHE A 53 -28.15 -1.77 -21.69
N TYR A 54 -27.82 -2.61 -20.73
CA TYR A 54 -26.79 -2.35 -19.72
C TYR A 54 -25.81 -3.51 -19.63
N ILE A 55 -24.56 -3.21 -19.28
CA ILE A 55 -23.55 -4.16 -18.84
C ILE A 55 -22.90 -3.58 -17.58
N SER A 56 -22.87 -4.34 -16.47
CA SER A 56 -22.28 -3.87 -15.20
C SER A 56 -22.79 -2.48 -14.78
N ASP A 57 -24.12 -2.27 -14.88
CA ASP A 57 -24.84 -1.03 -14.54
C ASP A 57 -24.54 0.20 -15.43
N GLU A 58 -23.70 0.06 -16.47
CA GLU A 58 -23.44 1.10 -17.47
C GLU A 58 -24.35 0.95 -18.68
N GLU A 59 -25.06 2.03 -19.05
CA GLU A 59 -25.91 2.06 -20.25
C GLU A 59 -25.03 1.89 -21.50
N THR A 60 -25.34 0.89 -22.30
CA THR A 60 -24.52 0.44 -23.43
C THR A 60 -25.22 0.75 -24.75
N LYS A 61 -24.50 1.38 -25.67
CA LYS A 61 -25.04 1.75 -26.98
C LYS A 61 -25.40 0.52 -27.80
N ILE A 62 -26.68 0.40 -28.20
CA ILE A 62 -27.16 -0.60 -29.13
C ILE A 62 -26.71 -0.18 -30.53
N VAL A 63 -26.04 -1.08 -31.22
CA VAL A 63 -25.62 -0.90 -32.63
C VAL A 63 -26.73 -1.37 -33.56
N THR A 64 -27.25 -2.59 -33.30
CA THR A 64 -28.37 -3.16 -34.05
C THR A 64 -29.04 -4.26 -33.23
N ALA A 65 -30.28 -4.52 -33.50
CA ALA A 65 -30.99 -5.67 -32.96
C ALA A 65 -31.81 -6.38 -34.06
N THR A 66 -31.92 -7.69 -33.92
CA THR A 66 -32.83 -8.56 -34.67
C THR A 66 -33.78 -9.22 -33.69
N ASP A 67 -34.68 -10.06 -34.17
CA ASP A 67 -35.56 -10.79 -33.25
C ASP A 67 -34.85 -11.80 -32.35
N THR A 68 -33.63 -12.25 -32.77
CA THR A 68 -32.86 -13.30 -32.09
C THR A 68 -31.49 -12.85 -31.54
N THR A 69 -31.07 -11.62 -31.83
CA THR A 69 -29.78 -11.09 -31.40
C THR A 69 -29.84 -9.60 -31.13
N ILE A 70 -28.92 -9.14 -30.25
CA ILE A 70 -28.67 -7.72 -30.05
C ILE A 70 -27.14 -7.51 -30.09
N THR A 71 -26.71 -6.54 -30.88
CA THR A 71 -25.31 -6.13 -31.00
C THR A 71 -25.13 -4.81 -30.30
N VAL A 72 -24.16 -4.75 -29.40
CA VAL A 72 -23.88 -3.56 -28.60
C VAL A 72 -22.40 -3.18 -28.71
N LYS A 73 -22.08 -1.90 -28.46
CA LYS A 73 -20.73 -1.40 -28.41
C LYS A 73 -20.27 -1.27 -26.95
N VAL A 74 -19.22 -1.97 -26.58
CA VAL A 74 -18.65 -1.94 -25.23
C VAL A 74 -18.18 -0.53 -24.87
N PRO A 75 -18.67 0.11 -23.78
CA PRO A 75 -18.22 1.43 -23.33
C PRO A 75 -16.73 1.46 -22.98
N GLY A 76 -16.10 2.64 -23.09
CA GLY A 76 -14.65 2.81 -22.88
C GLY A 76 -14.19 2.59 -21.43
N ASN A 77 -15.10 2.76 -20.46
CA ASN A 77 -14.84 2.65 -19.01
C ASN A 77 -15.53 1.43 -18.37
N LEU A 78 -16.01 0.50 -19.19
CA LEU A 78 -16.77 -0.64 -18.70
C LEU A 78 -15.87 -1.66 -17.99
N SER A 79 -16.34 -2.19 -16.87
CA SER A 79 -15.82 -3.40 -16.23
C SER A 79 -16.64 -4.64 -16.60
N SER A 80 -16.05 -5.83 -16.38
CA SER A 80 -16.77 -7.11 -16.60
C SER A 80 -18.02 -7.21 -15.74
N GLY A 81 -19.13 -7.60 -16.33
CA GLY A 81 -20.40 -7.68 -15.60
C GLY A 81 -21.52 -8.38 -16.36
N THR A 82 -22.64 -8.53 -15.68
CA THR A 82 -23.84 -9.13 -16.25
C THR A 82 -24.53 -8.15 -17.19
N ALA A 83 -24.93 -8.62 -18.36
CA ALA A 83 -25.75 -7.88 -19.31
C ALA A 83 -27.24 -7.95 -18.89
N TYR A 84 -27.97 -6.86 -19.06
CA TYR A 84 -29.42 -6.87 -18.84
C TYR A 84 -30.12 -5.79 -19.67
N ILE A 85 -31.41 -5.99 -19.85
CA ILE A 85 -32.32 -5.07 -20.54
C ILE A 85 -33.27 -4.47 -19.52
N VAL A 86 -33.55 -3.18 -19.63
CA VAL A 86 -34.57 -2.49 -18.87
C VAL A 86 -35.68 -2.05 -19.82
N LEU A 87 -36.89 -2.53 -19.59
CA LEU A 87 -38.13 -2.16 -20.34
C LEU A 87 -39.27 -1.95 -19.36
N LYS A 88 -39.91 -0.77 -19.40
CA LYS A 88 -41.06 -0.44 -18.54
C LYS A 88 -40.83 -0.81 -17.05
N GLU A 89 -39.65 -0.41 -16.52
CA GLU A 89 -39.24 -0.67 -15.13
C GLU A 89 -38.99 -2.16 -14.79
N GLN A 90 -39.06 -3.06 -15.76
CA GLN A 90 -38.69 -4.45 -15.59
C GLN A 90 -37.26 -4.71 -16.09
N VAL A 91 -36.53 -5.55 -15.36
CA VAL A 91 -35.13 -5.92 -15.66
C VAL A 91 -35.10 -7.36 -16.16
N PHE A 92 -34.45 -7.58 -17.31
CA PHE A 92 -34.28 -8.90 -17.90
C PHE A 92 -32.77 -9.22 -17.97
N TYR A 93 -32.31 -10.02 -17.04
CA TYR A 93 -30.89 -10.40 -16.94
C TYR A 93 -30.52 -11.40 -18.04
N GLY A 94 -29.25 -11.28 -18.48
CA GLY A 94 -28.62 -12.13 -19.49
C GLY A 94 -27.25 -12.66 -19.01
N PRO A 95 -26.42 -13.12 -19.93
CA PRO A 95 -25.10 -13.65 -19.61
C PRO A 95 -24.12 -12.56 -19.19
N ARG A 96 -23.03 -12.98 -18.56
CA ARG A 96 -21.89 -12.11 -18.22
C ARG A 96 -21.01 -11.88 -19.44
N LEU A 97 -20.55 -10.64 -19.62
CA LEU A 97 -19.44 -10.29 -20.53
C LEU A 97 -18.17 -10.11 -19.73
N THR A 98 -17.07 -10.70 -20.22
CA THR A 98 -15.72 -10.40 -19.72
C THR A 98 -15.14 -9.24 -20.53
N VAL A 99 -14.89 -8.10 -19.87
CA VAL A 99 -14.23 -6.95 -20.50
C VAL A 99 -12.73 -7.04 -20.21
N LEU A 100 -11.96 -7.11 -21.30
CA LEU A 100 -10.51 -7.15 -21.26
C LEU A 100 -9.97 -5.74 -21.07
N GLY A 101 -9.11 -5.54 -20.09
CA GLY A 101 -8.43 -4.25 -19.88
C GLY A 101 -7.42 -3.96 -20.99
N ASN A 102 -7.22 -2.67 -21.27
CA ASN A 102 -6.12 -2.22 -22.15
C ASN A 102 -4.73 -2.33 -21.48
N ILE A 103 -4.71 -2.81 -20.24
CA ILE A 103 -3.47 -3.00 -19.47
C ILE A 103 -2.84 -4.32 -19.93
N LYS A 104 -1.64 -4.22 -20.50
CA LYS A 104 -0.81 -5.37 -20.88
C LYS A 104 0.47 -5.33 -20.06
N ILE A 105 0.99 -6.51 -19.74
CA ILE A 105 2.34 -6.61 -19.19
C ILE A 105 3.32 -6.12 -20.25
N ASP A 106 4.12 -5.12 -19.91
CA ASP A 106 5.20 -4.65 -20.76
C ASP A 106 6.33 -5.68 -20.77
N GLN A 107 6.37 -6.49 -21.81
CA GLN A 107 7.38 -7.54 -21.96
C GLN A 107 8.80 -6.98 -22.13
N SER A 108 8.92 -5.71 -22.53
CA SER A 108 10.21 -5.03 -22.69
C SER A 108 10.77 -4.48 -21.37
N TYR A 109 9.93 -4.41 -20.30
CA TYR A 109 10.36 -3.93 -19.00
C TYR A 109 11.33 -4.91 -18.33
N GLY A 110 12.55 -4.45 -18.08
CA GLY A 110 13.68 -5.30 -17.70
C GLY A 110 13.61 -5.88 -16.29
N PHE A 111 12.89 -5.26 -15.34
CA PHE A 111 12.83 -5.74 -13.95
C PHE A 111 12.10 -7.08 -13.87
N LYS A 112 12.75 -8.07 -13.23
CA LYS A 112 12.25 -9.45 -13.12
C LYS A 112 11.90 -9.84 -11.68
N GLY A 113 12.08 -8.92 -10.72
CA GLY A 113 11.74 -9.15 -9.32
C GLY A 113 12.94 -9.14 -8.38
N THR A 114 12.73 -9.68 -7.20
CA THR A 114 13.68 -9.71 -6.09
C THR A 114 13.82 -11.11 -5.51
N SER A 115 14.87 -11.36 -4.74
CA SER A 115 15.10 -12.66 -4.08
C SER A 115 14.11 -12.95 -2.94
N GLY A 116 13.35 -11.96 -2.49
CA GLY A 116 12.35 -12.07 -1.45
C GLY A 116 11.21 -11.07 -1.66
N PRO A 117 10.27 -10.94 -0.74
CA PRO A 117 9.09 -10.10 -0.90
C PRO A 117 9.41 -8.62 -0.93
N ILE A 118 8.65 -7.89 -1.75
CA ILE A 118 8.56 -6.42 -1.74
C ILE A 118 7.36 -6.06 -0.87
N TYR A 119 7.55 -5.20 0.12
CA TYR A 119 6.50 -4.77 1.05
C TYR A 119 5.94 -3.39 0.72
N ASP A 120 6.76 -2.53 0.10
CA ASP A 120 6.34 -1.20 -0.34
C ASP A 120 7.14 -0.76 -1.56
N CYS A 121 6.64 0.24 -2.29
CA CYS A 121 7.30 0.76 -3.46
C CYS A 121 6.94 2.23 -3.65
N ALA A 122 7.93 3.10 -3.71
CA ALA A 122 7.74 4.51 -3.98
C ALA A 122 8.30 4.91 -5.34
N GLU A 123 7.61 5.80 -6.04
CA GLU A 123 8.17 6.45 -7.23
C GLU A 123 9.11 7.58 -6.81
N HIS A 124 10.19 7.77 -7.54
CA HIS A 124 11.14 8.85 -7.30
C HIS A 124 10.46 10.22 -7.43
N TYR A 125 10.64 11.10 -6.47
CA TYR A 125 9.95 12.40 -6.37
C TYR A 125 10.07 13.32 -7.59
N SER A 126 11.10 13.17 -8.43
CA SER A 126 11.35 14.03 -9.61
C SER A 126 11.63 13.27 -10.91
N LYS A 127 11.71 11.95 -10.89
CA LYS A 127 11.99 11.12 -12.07
C LYS A 127 10.86 10.13 -12.27
N ALA A 128 9.96 10.42 -13.20
CA ALA A 128 8.86 9.54 -13.51
C ALA A 128 9.34 8.13 -13.93
N ARG A 129 8.61 7.10 -13.49
CA ARG A 129 8.90 5.69 -13.76
C ARG A 129 10.25 5.19 -13.20
N VAL A 130 10.81 5.87 -12.22
CA VAL A 130 11.92 5.37 -11.40
C VAL A 130 11.35 5.01 -10.03
N TYR A 131 11.57 3.77 -9.59
CA TYR A 131 10.94 3.23 -8.40
C TYR A 131 11.96 2.74 -7.38
N TYR A 132 11.58 2.81 -6.12
CA TYR A 132 12.32 2.24 -4.99
C TYR A 132 11.47 1.14 -4.33
N PRO A 133 11.55 -0.10 -4.80
CA PRO A 133 10.98 -1.22 -4.05
C PRO A 133 11.77 -1.43 -2.77
N VAL A 134 11.06 -1.62 -1.66
CA VAL A 134 11.62 -1.97 -0.35
C VAL A 134 10.97 -3.25 0.15
N GLY A 135 11.74 -4.09 0.86
CA GLY A 135 11.23 -5.39 1.28
C GLY A 135 12.25 -6.19 2.09
N ASP A 136 12.07 -7.49 2.05
CA ASP A 136 12.97 -8.49 2.62
C ASP A 136 13.68 -9.24 1.49
N TYR A 137 14.71 -8.62 0.91
CA TYR A 137 15.46 -9.21 -0.18
C TYR A 137 16.91 -8.73 -0.22
N MET A 138 17.78 -9.57 -0.78
CA MET A 138 19.21 -9.32 -0.92
C MET A 138 19.67 -9.22 -2.37
N GLN A 139 18.78 -9.48 -3.33
CA GLN A 139 19.08 -9.39 -4.76
C GLN A 139 17.87 -8.86 -5.53
N ALA A 140 18.13 -8.06 -6.56
CA ALA A 140 17.17 -7.67 -7.56
C ALA A 140 17.61 -8.19 -8.94
N TYR A 141 16.65 -8.72 -9.70
CA TYR A 141 16.87 -9.35 -10.99
C TYR A 141 16.36 -8.44 -12.11
N TYR A 142 17.16 -8.33 -13.18
CA TYR A 142 16.80 -7.56 -14.38
C TYR A 142 17.38 -8.23 -15.62
N ASN A 143 16.66 -8.11 -16.73
CA ASN A 143 16.94 -8.89 -17.92
C ASN A 143 16.93 -10.41 -17.65
N GLU A 144 17.30 -11.25 -18.63
CA GLU A 144 17.16 -12.69 -18.49
C GLU A 144 18.20 -13.34 -17.56
N ASN A 145 19.38 -12.72 -17.38
CA ASN A 145 20.50 -13.34 -16.65
C ASN A 145 21.29 -12.37 -15.78
N SER A 146 20.74 -11.23 -15.43
CA SER A 146 21.44 -10.21 -14.63
C SER A 146 20.81 -10.06 -13.27
N SER A 147 21.63 -10.03 -12.25
CA SER A 147 21.22 -9.73 -10.86
C SER A 147 22.21 -8.78 -10.22
N GLN A 148 21.74 -8.02 -9.25
CA GLN A 148 22.55 -7.13 -8.45
C GLN A 148 22.19 -7.30 -6.98
N SER A 149 23.22 -7.28 -6.13
CA SER A 149 23.05 -7.40 -4.68
C SER A 149 22.63 -6.07 -4.08
N PHE A 150 21.63 -6.11 -3.23
CA PHE A 150 21.09 -5.00 -2.45
C PHE A 150 20.68 -5.51 -1.07
N SER A 151 20.47 -4.59 -0.14
CA SER A 151 19.94 -4.94 1.17
C SER A 151 18.62 -4.19 1.37
N CYS A 152 17.52 -4.91 1.17
CA CYS A 152 16.15 -4.48 1.47
C CYS A 152 15.61 -3.30 0.64
N ILE A 153 16.44 -2.68 -0.23
CA ILE A 153 16.04 -1.56 -1.08
C ILE A 153 16.86 -1.54 -2.36
N SER A 154 16.23 -1.22 -3.48
CA SER A 154 16.89 -1.05 -4.79
C SER A 154 16.28 0.13 -5.54
N MET A 155 16.96 0.60 -6.58
CA MET A 155 16.41 1.60 -7.50
C MET A 155 16.21 0.96 -8.87
N VAL A 156 14.95 0.94 -9.33
CA VAL A 156 14.56 0.41 -10.64
C VAL A 156 14.32 1.58 -11.59
N LEU A 157 15.01 1.57 -12.71
CA LEU A 157 14.96 2.62 -13.72
C LEU A 157 13.76 2.49 -14.67
N THR A 158 13.56 3.49 -15.51
CA THR A 158 12.43 3.59 -16.45
C THR A 158 12.26 2.43 -17.41
N ASP A 159 13.36 1.73 -17.72
CA ASP A 159 13.38 0.53 -18.58
C ASP A 159 13.30 -0.78 -17.79
N GLY A 160 13.21 -0.69 -16.46
CA GLY A 160 13.21 -1.83 -15.56
C GLY A 160 14.60 -2.38 -15.24
N SER A 161 15.68 -1.77 -15.73
CA SER A 161 17.03 -2.08 -15.25
C SER A 161 17.22 -1.60 -13.82
N VAL A 162 18.14 -2.22 -13.12
CA VAL A 162 18.51 -1.83 -11.74
C VAL A 162 19.75 -0.96 -11.78
N SER A 163 19.76 0.15 -11.06
CA SER A 163 20.85 1.12 -11.10
C SER A 163 22.09 0.62 -10.37
N GLY A 164 23.17 0.31 -11.14
CA GLY A 164 24.47 0.02 -10.59
C GLY A 164 25.16 1.20 -9.89
N LYS A 165 24.89 2.43 -10.37
CA LYS A 165 25.43 3.65 -9.74
C LYS A 165 24.87 3.83 -8.34
N TRP A 166 23.61 3.49 -8.15
CA TRP A 166 22.95 3.56 -6.86
C TRP A 166 23.57 2.61 -5.83
N VAL A 167 24.01 1.42 -6.26
CA VAL A 167 24.76 0.49 -5.40
C VAL A 167 26.11 1.06 -4.98
N THR A 168 26.81 1.79 -5.87
CA THR A 168 28.11 2.39 -5.57
C THR A 168 28.02 3.62 -4.70
N ASP A 169 27.01 4.45 -4.85
CA ASP A 169 26.78 5.66 -4.05
C ASP A 169 26.09 5.33 -2.71
N PHE A 170 25.35 4.24 -2.70
CA PHE A 170 24.52 3.78 -1.60
C PHE A 170 25.04 2.52 -0.95
N LYS A 171 26.20 2.16 -1.09
CA LYS A 171 26.83 1.00 -0.52
C LYS A 171 26.04 0.38 0.67
N LEU A 172 24.83 -0.10 0.45
CA LEU A 172 24.26 -1.16 1.25
C LEU A 172 25.05 -2.40 0.85
N ASP A 173 26.14 -2.68 1.53
CA ASP A 173 26.93 -3.88 1.31
C ASP A 173 26.02 -5.09 1.58
N PRO A 174 25.94 -6.07 0.65
CA PRO A 174 25.27 -7.32 0.96
C PRO A 174 25.86 -7.88 2.24
N GLY A 175 25.08 -7.93 3.28
CA GLY A 175 25.53 -8.27 4.61
C GLY A 175 25.83 -7.08 5.53
N GLN A 176 25.68 -5.83 5.11
CA GLN A 176 25.76 -4.63 5.95
C GLN A 176 24.61 -3.65 5.71
N GLY A 177 23.54 -4.08 5.03
CA GLY A 177 22.33 -3.31 4.85
C GLY A 177 21.62 -3.06 6.18
N ALA A 178 20.45 -2.45 6.09
CA ALA A 178 19.62 -2.15 7.24
C ALA A 178 19.63 -3.29 8.28
N GLY A 179 20.59 -3.30 9.23
CA GLY A 179 20.51 -4.13 10.43
C GLY A 179 21.29 -5.45 10.49
N ILE A 180 22.21 -5.72 9.59
CA ILE A 180 23.06 -6.91 9.75
C ILE A 180 24.31 -6.54 10.53
N ASP A 181 24.43 -7.00 11.77
CA ASP A 181 25.70 -7.02 12.51
C ASP A 181 26.55 -8.22 12.07
N LEU A 182 27.39 -8.02 11.06
CA LEU A 182 28.36 -9.03 10.61
C LEU A 182 29.55 -9.21 11.55
N THR A 183 29.65 -8.44 12.62
CA THR A 183 30.77 -8.60 13.58
C THR A 183 30.62 -9.84 14.43
N ASN A 184 29.45 -10.52 14.38
CA ASN A 184 29.21 -11.76 15.11
C ASN A 184 29.06 -12.95 14.13
N PRO A 185 30.15 -13.66 13.79
CA PRO A 185 30.16 -14.72 12.77
C PRO A 185 29.33 -15.96 13.10
N GLY A 186 28.56 -15.97 14.18
CA GLY A 186 27.67 -17.04 14.59
C GLY A 186 26.19 -16.76 14.44
N VAL A 187 25.78 -15.55 14.02
CA VAL A 187 24.37 -15.18 13.85
C VAL A 187 24.03 -15.18 12.36
N THR A 188 23.51 -16.29 11.87
CA THR A 188 23.14 -16.50 10.46
C THR A 188 21.71 -16.07 10.12
N ASP A 189 20.90 -15.65 11.09
CA ASP A 189 19.47 -15.32 10.93
C ASP A 189 19.12 -13.96 11.55
N ILE A 190 19.76 -12.87 11.10
CA ILE A 190 19.25 -11.55 11.41
C ILE A 190 18.24 -11.19 10.34
N GLU A 191 16.95 -11.33 10.66
CA GLU A 191 15.87 -10.80 9.86
C GLU A 191 16.01 -9.28 9.77
N CYS A 192 16.32 -8.78 8.60
CA CYS A 192 16.37 -7.37 8.28
C CYS A 192 15.41 -7.12 7.12
N TYR A 193 14.52 -6.15 7.25
CA TYR A 193 13.63 -5.74 6.16
C TYR A 193 13.24 -4.27 6.27
N LEU A 194 12.83 -3.70 5.14
CA LEU A 194 12.15 -2.42 5.06
C LEU A 194 10.70 -2.66 4.62
N ASN A 195 9.75 -2.03 5.27
CA ASN A 195 8.33 -2.20 4.98
C ASN A 195 7.58 -0.90 4.67
N SER A 196 8.27 0.24 4.71
CA SER A 196 7.68 1.53 4.39
C SER A 196 8.72 2.47 3.81
N PHE A 197 8.34 3.20 2.76
CA PHE A 197 9.12 4.23 2.09
C PHE A 197 8.21 5.42 1.77
N THR A 198 8.49 6.59 2.33
CA THR A 198 7.67 7.79 2.10
C THR A 198 8.54 9.02 1.99
N TYR A 199 8.28 9.89 1.00
CA TYR A 199 8.94 11.19 0.87
C TYR A 199 8.27 12.27 1.72
N PHE A 200 9.10 13.09 2.39
CA PHE A 200 8.61 14.33 3.00
C PHE A 200 8.26 15.35 1.90
N PRO A 201 7.07 15.97 1.96
CA PRO A 201 6.64 16.92 0.93
C PRO A 201 7.54 18.15 0.78
N SER A 202 8.13 18.66 1.88
CA SER A 202 8.87 19.92 1.87
C SER A 202 10.27 19.83 1.26
N ASP A 203 10.98 18.72 1.42
CA ASP A 203 12.39 18.60 1.03
C ASP A 203 12.76 17.26 0.41
N HIS A 204 11.76 16.40 0.19
CA HIS A 204 11.90 15.07 -0.41
C HIS A 204 12.87 14.14 0.32
N ARG A 205 13.20 14.40 1.58
CA ARG A 205 13.88 13.38 2.41
C ARG A 205 12.99 12.18 2.57
N VAL A 206 13.60 11.03 2.82
CA VAL A 206 12.90 9.75 2.83
C VAL A 206 12.76 9.25 4.26
N LEU A 207 11.53 8.97 4.65
CA LEU A 207 11.21 8.19 5.85
C LEU A 207 11.23 6.71 5.47
N LEU A 208 12.03 5.94 6.19
CA LEU A 208 12.16 4.49 6.05
C LEU A 208 11.84 3.82 7.37
N SER A 209 11.13 2.72 7.33
CA SER A 209 10.88 1.85 8.49
C SER A 209 10.90 0.38 8.14
N GLY A 210 11.09 -0.44 9.17
CA GLY A 210 11.18 -1.90 9.05
C GLY A 210 11.82 -2.50 10.29
N LYS A 211 12.57 -3.56 10.12
CA LYS A 211 13.36 -4.20 11.19
C LYS A 211 14.84 -4.03 10.87
N PHE A 212 15.49 -3.07 11.52
CA PHE A 212 16.93 -2.79 11.32
C PHE A 212 17.51 -1.92 12.43
N SER A 213 18.80 -2.11 12.73
CA SER A 213 19.53 -1.40 13.78
C SER A 213 20.66 -0.51 13.25
N GLU A 214 21.01 -0.62 11.97
CA GLU A 214 22.01 0.19 11.29
C GLU A 214 21.52 0.60 9.91
N TYR A 215 21.98 1.73 9.40
CA TYR A 215 21.63 2.22 8.07
C TYR A 215 22.84 2.74 7.31
N GLY A 216 22.98 2.27 6.07
CA GLY A 216 23.98 2.70 5.13
C GLY A 216 25.41 2.25 5.47
N TRP A 217 26.35 2.64 4.62
CA TRP A 217 27.78 2.32 4.77
C TRP A 217 28.44 2.83 6.03
N ASP A 218 27.90 3.96 6.51
CA ASP A 218 28.38 4.57 7.74
C ASP A 218 27.99 3.75 8.97
N LYS A 219 27.23 2.66 8.80
CA LYS A 219 26.64 1.89 9.90
C LYS A 219 25.98 2.82 10.92
N LEU A 220 25.20 3.76 10.41
CA LEU A 220 24.52 4.74 11.22
C LEU A 220 23.58 4.02 12.18
N PRO A 221 23.78 4.14 13.52
CA PRO A 221 22.92 3.45 14.47
C PRO A 221 21.51 4.03 14.41
N VAL A 222 20.52 3.17 14.20
CA VAL A 222 19.10 3.53 14.09
C VAL A 222 18.25 2.50 14.83
N ASN A 223 16.98 2.79 15.03
CA ASN A 223 16.06 1.90 15.75
C ASN A 223 14.78 1.72 14.94
N ASN A 224 14.84 0.84 13.92
CA ASN A 224 13.71 0.44 13.08
C ASN A 224 13.07 1.57 12.24
N ILE A 225 13.45 2.82 12.47
CA ILE A 225 12.98 3.99 11.72
C ILE A 225 14.18 4.91 11.47
N THR A 226 14.28 5.46 10.26
CA THR A 226 15.27 6.49 9.94
C THR A 226 14.73 7.47 8.92
N ILE A 227 15.29 8.68 8.90
CA ILE A 227 15.12 9.62 7.80
C ILE A 227 16.46 9.65 7.04
N ALA A 228 16.39 9.35 5.75
CA ALA A 228 17.48 9.43 4.81
C ALA A 228 17.42 10.75 4.02
N THR A 229 18.51 11.09 3.30
CA THR A 229 18.49 12.20 2.35
C THR A 229 17.49 11.93 1.20
N ASN A 230 17.23 12.92 0.36
CA ASN A 230 16.40 12.75 -0.83
C ASN A 230 16.99 11.77 -1.87
N GLU A 231 18.30 11.54 -1.82
CA GLU A 231 18.99 10.49 -2.58
C GLU A 231 19.11 9.20 -1.75
N VAL A 232 18.30 9.06 -0.70
CA VAL A 232 18.22 7.91 0.22
C VAL A 232 19.53 7.63 1.00
N ALA A 233 20.54 8.52 1.03
CA ALA A 233 21.79 8.38 1.78
C ALA A 233 21.59 8.60 3.28
N SER A 234 22.52 8.06 4.08
CA SER A 234 22.53 8.28 5.53
C SER A 234 22.47 9.79 5.87
N TYR A 235 21.49 10.17 6.68
CA TYR A 235 21.31 11.55 7.14
C TYR A 235 21.70 11.66 8.60
N TYR A 236 22.89 12.20 8.86
CA TYR A 236 23.50 12.21 10.18
C TYR A 236 24.06 13.57 10.57
N LYS A 237 24.31 13.73 11.85
CA LYS A 237 25.14 14.78 12.45
C LYS A 237 26.32 14.16 13.17
N THR A 238 27.40 14.92 13.33
CA THR A 238 28.57 14.49 14.05
C THR A 238 28.53 15.01 15.49
N VAL A 239 28.78 14.13 16.46
CA VAL A 239 28.82 14.44 17.89
C VAL A 239 30.11 13.91 18.47
N ALA A 240 30.83 14.71 19.25
CA ALA A 240 31.99 14.27 19.98
C ALA A 240 31.56 13.46 21.21
N LEU A 241 31.89 12.17 21.25
CA LEU A 241 31.59 11.29 22.38
C LEU A 241 32.88 10.88 23.09
N PRO A 242 32.84 10.73 24.43
CA PRO A 242 34.00 10.23 25.17
C PRO A 242 34.37 8.80 24.75
N SER A 243 35.64 8.47 24.71
CA SER A 243 36.12 7.10 24.50
C SER A 243 36.35 6.38 25.80
N LYS A 244 35.93 5.11 25.89
CA LYS A 244 36.27 4.23 27.02
C LYS A 244 37.71 3.73 26.99
N LYS A 245 38.38 3.82 25.83
CA LYS A 245 39.74 3.26 25.63
C LYS A 245 40.86 4.24 25.93
N ASN A 246 40.57 5.50 25.74
CA ASN A 246 41.55 6.58 25.97
C ASN A 246 40.77 7.82 26.42
N ASN A 247 41.34 8.66 27.27
CA ASN A 247 40.65 9.89 27.76
C ASN A 247 40.52 10.97 26.67
N THR A 248 40.05 10.60 25.48
CA THR A 248 39.84 11.50 24.34
C THR A 248 38.36 11.46 23.93
N SER A 249 37.94 12.46 23.17
CA SER A 249 36.64 12.44 22.50
C SER A 249 36.80 12.04 21.03
N ILE A 250 35.89 11.21 20.54
CA ILE A 250 35.88 10.74 19.17
C ILE A 250 34.62 11.29 18.49
N ASN A 251 34.76 11.80 17.28
CA ASN A 251 33.62 12.26 16.46
C ASN A 251 32.85 11.06 15.93
N CYS A 252 31.63 10.87 16.45
CA CYS A 252 30.72 9.81 16.06
C CYS A 252 29.58 10.34 15.21
N LYS A 253 29.16 9.58 14.20
CA LYS A 253 27.96 9.86 13.42
C LYS A 253 26.74 9.33 14.17
N ILE A 254 25.74 10.17 14.35
CA ILE A 254 24.43 9.80 14.89
C ILE A 254 23.33 10.29 13.93
N PRO A 255 22.18 9.61 13.84
CA PRO A 255 21.12 10.04 12.95
C PRO A 255 20.60 11.43 13.35
N VAL A 256 20.27 12.26 12.37
CA VAL A 256 19.55 13.51 12.62
C VAL A 256 18.17 13.19 13.19
N PHE A 257 17.49 12.18 12.63
CA PHE A 257 16.31 11.59 13.23
C PHE A 257 16.74 10.62 14.35
N ASN A 258 16.92 11.17 15.54
CA ASN A 258 17.30 10.41 16.72
C ASN A 258 16.06 9.96 17.50
N GLY A 259 15.32 9.03 16.95
CA GLY A 259 14.14 8.39 17.50
C GLY A 259 13.93 7.03 16.86
N GLY A 260 12.94 6.31 17.30
CA GLY A 260 12.60 5.01 16.76
C GLY A 260 11.82 4.17 17.76
N THR A 261 11.77 2.87 17.49
CA THR A 261 11.00 1.90 18.26
C THR A 261 11.83 0.66 18.55
N LEU A 262 11.60 0.02 19.69
CA LEU A 262 12.27 -1.24 20.00
C LEU A 262 11.74 -2.37 19.11
N GLU A 263 10.44 -2.40 18.90
CA GLU A 263 9.77 -3.33 18.00
C GLU A 263 9.62 -2.69 16.60
N ALA A 264 9.75 -3.49 15.56
CA ALA A 264 9.56 -3.02 14.19
C ALA A 264 8.12 -2.49 13.98
N PRO A 265 7.94 -1.28 13.45
CA PRO A 265 6.61 -0.80 13.06
C PRO A 265 6.06 -1.62 11.90
N VAL A 266 4.74 -1.72 11.83
CA VAL A 266 4.05 -2.29 10.67
C VAL A 266 4.00 -1.28 9.53
N ARG A 267 3.73 0.01 9.87
CA ARG A 267 3.73 1.13 8.93
C ARG A 267 4.24 2.40 9.59
N THR A 268 4.79 3.29 8.77
CA THR A 268 5.07 4.67 9.17
C THR A 268 4.44 5.65 8.19
N PHE A 269 4.05 6.81 8.71
CA PHE A 269 3.37 7.85 7.95
C PHE A 269 3.98 9.22 8.25
N ILE A 270 3.80 10.14 7.30
CA ILE A 270 4.13 11.55 7.45
C ILE A 270 2.82 12.34 7.49
N THR A 271 2.58 13.07 8.57
CA THR A 271 1.38 13.92 8.72
C THR A 271 1.47 15.18 7.86
N SER A 272 0.36 15.89 7.70
CA SER A 272 0.30 17.15 6.95
C SER A 272 1.26 18.23 7.47
N ASN A 273 1.58 18.20 8.76
CA ASN A 273 2.58 19.07 9.41
C ASN A 273 3.95 18.39 9.58
N GLU A 274 4.20 17.36 8.76
CA GLU A 274 5.48 16.65 8.65
C GLU A 274 6.01 15.99 9.95
N LYS A 275 5.13 15.61 10.85
CA LYS A 275 5.48 14.69 11.95
C LYS A 275 5.49 13.25 11.46
N VAL A 276 6.26 12.42 12.12
CA VAL A 276 6.34 10.97 11.84
C VAL A 276 5.40 10.23 12.77
N VAL A 277 4.50 9.42 12.22
CA VAL A 277 3.67 8.49 12.98
C VAL A 277 4.11 7.07 12.70
N ALA A 278 4.34 6.28 13.74
CA ALA A 278 4.61 4.85 13.64
C ALA A 278 3.45 4.05 14.22
N VAL A 279 3.04 3.01 13.50
CA VAL A 279 1.94 2.11 13.85
C VAL A 279 2.44 0.68 13.86
N GLY A 280 2.10 -0.09 14.88
CA GLY A 280 2.50 -1.50 14.98
C GLY A 280 2.26 -2.07 16.37
N ASN A 281 2.81 -3.26 16.61
CA ASN A 281 2.79 -3.90 17.92
C ASN A 281 3.92 -3.34 18.81
N ILE A 282 3.95 -2.01 18.93
CA ILE A 282 5.02 -1.23 19.54
C ILE A 282 4.69 -0.98 21.01
N THR A 283 5.66 -1.25 21.87
CA THR A 283 5.54 -1.02 23.33
C THR A 283 6.56 0.00 23.83
N ASN A 284 7.65 0.23 23.09
CA ASN A 284 8.70 1.14 23.50
C ASN A 284 9.18 2.04 22.35
N TYR A 285 9.16 3.33 22.60
CA TYR A 285 9.95 4.31 21.90
C TYR A 285 11.38 4.28 22.44
N CYS A 286 12.37 4.51 21.59
CA CYS A 286 13.77 4.62 22.00
C CYS A 286 14.51 5.72 21.24
N ARG A 287 15.55 6.26 21.87
CA ARG A 287 16.48 7.25 21.27
C ARG A 287 17.88 7.09 21.82
N ILE A 288 18.87 7.48 21.05
CA ILE A 288 20.26 7.51 21.52
C ILE A 288 20.43 8.66 22.52
N ASN A 289 20.90 8.35 23.71
CA ASN A 289 21.29 9.32 24.70
C ASN A 289 22.79 9.64 24.57
N THR A 290 23.11 10.75 23.92
CA THR A 290 24.50 11.15 23.67
C THR A 290 25.28 11.53 24.93
N GLU A 291 24.59 11.96 25.99
CA GLU A 291 25.24 12.32 27.27
C GLU A 291 25.73 11.09 28.04
N LYS A 292 25.02 9.97 27.91
CA LYS A 292 25.38 8.69 28.56
C LYS A 292 26.18 7.76 27.65
N SER A 293 26.33 8.10 26.35
CA SER A 293 26.99 7.27 25.35
C SER A 293 28.49 7.49 25.32
N TYR A 294 29.18 6.45 24.88
CA TYR A 294 30.63 6.46 24.55
C TYR A 294 30.78 6.15 23.06
N ALA A 295 31.93 6.53 22.50
CA ALA A 295 32.20 6.28 21.07
C ALA A 295 32.08 4.79 20.69
N GLU A 296 32.43 3.90 21.62
CA GLU A 296 32.37 2.44 21.43
C GLU A 296 31.07 1.79 21.89
N SER A 297 30.13 2.55 22.50
CA SER A 297 28.93 1.98 23.11
C SER A 297 27.81 3.04 23.24
N MET A 298 26.86 3.00 22.34
CA MET A 298 25.69 3.87 22.41
C MET A 298 24.74 3.40 23.49
N VAL A 299 24.18 4.35 24.26
CA VAL A 299 23.17 4.12 25.28
C VAL A 299 21.82 4.60 24.74
N LEU A 300 20.77 3.79 24.89
CA LEU A 300 19.43 4.16 24.50
C LEU A 300 18.62 4.53 25.76
N ASP A 301 17.87 5.62 25.66
CA ASP A 301 16.76 5.90 26.57
C ASP A 301 15.46 5.32 25.96
N TYR A 302 14.57 4.86 26.83
CA TYR A 302 13.30 4.23 26.47
C TYR A 302 12.13 4.96 27.11
N SER A 303 11.00 5.02 26.39
CA SER A 303 9.71 5.46 26.91
C SER A 303 8.63 4.49 26.49
N LYS A 304 7.71 4.18 27.41
CA LYS A 304 6.55 3.34 27.07
C LYS A 304 5.61 4.06 26.13
N VAL A 305 5.14 3.34 25.13
CA VAL A 305 4.13 3.77 24.16
C VAL A 305 3.18 2.61 23.92
N ALA A 306 2.06 2.86 23.22
CA ALA A 306 1.05 1.83 23.02
C ALA A 306 0.57 1.83 21.56
N SER A 307 1.15 0.95 20.76
CA SER A 307 0.75 0.61 19.39
C SER A 307 0.95 1.71 18.35
N VAL A 308 0.67 2.96 18.69
CA VAL A 308 0.81 4.11 17.79
C VAL A 308 1.48 5.26 18.54
N LEU A 309 2.51 5.84 17.92
CA LEU A 309 3.23 7.00 18.47
C LEU A 309 3.50 8.02 17.38
N ARG A 310 3.70 9.27 17.81
CA ARG A 310 4.06 10.38 16.93
C ARG A 310 5.39 10.98 17.37
N MET A 311 6.21 11.33 16.41
CA MET A 311 7.53 11.91 16.63
C MET A 311 7.71 13.17 15.76
N SER A 312 8.59 14.06 16.19
CA SER A 312 9.06 15.16 15.35
C SER A 312 9.97 14.66 14.21
N ARG A 313 10.30 15.54 13.27
CA ARG A 313 11.30 15.26 12.21
C ARG A 313 12.72 15.02 12.74
N THR A 314 12.99 15.34 13.99
CA THR A 314 14.26 15.05 14.67
C THR A 314 14.20 13.78 15.54
N GLY A 315 13.04 13.11 15.54
CA GLY A 315 12.83 11.86 16.27
C GLY A 315 12.40 12.03 17.72
N GLU A 316 12.08 13.25 18.16
CA GLU A 316 11.57 13.46 19.53
C GLU A 316 10.14 12.97 19.67
N LEU A 317 9.88 12.19 20.72
CA LEU A 317 8.53 11.71 21.03
C LEU A 317 7.59 12.88 21.33
N ASP A 318 6.41 12.85 20.74
CA ASP A 318 5.33 13.78 21.05
C ASP A 318 4.50 13.21 22.22
N ASP A 319 4.89 13.57 23.42
CA ASP A 319 4.25 13.08 24.67
C ASP A 319 2.78 13.49 24.81
N SER A 320 2.31 14.45 24.02
CA SER A 320 0.89 14.85 24.01
C SER A 320 0.02 13.94 23.17
N TYR A 321 0.63 13.20 22.24
CA TYR A 321 -0.08 12.31 21.34
C TYR A 321 -0.26 10.95 21.99
N ARG A 322 -1.51 10.54 22.21
CA ARG A 322 -1.88 9.25 22.80
C ARG A 322 -1.25 9.00 24.19
N ARG A 323 -1.11 10.07 24.99
CA ARG A 323 -0.69 9.94 26.38
C ARG A 323 -1.65 8.98 27.11
N ASP A 324 -1.08 8.07 27.91
CA ASP A 324 -1.80 7.08 28.70
C ASP A 324 -2.67 6.09 27.88
N ALA A 325 -2.43 5.98 26.58
CA ALA A 325 -3.09 4.99 25.73
C ALA A 325 -2.71 3.55 26.10
N GLU A 326 -3.64 2.62 25.95
CA GLU A 326 -3.42 1.20 26.24
C GLU A 326 -3.01 0.40 24.99
N GLY A 327 -3.34 0.89 23.80
CA GLY A 327 -3.06 0.23 22.54
C GLY A 327 -4.03 -0.91 22.22
N VAL A 328 -3.56 -1.90 21.45
CA VAL A 328 -4.37 -3.06 21.05
C VAL A 328 -4.24 -4.22 22.03
N VAL A 329 -5.31 -4.98 22.18
CA VAL A 329 -5.28 -6.34 22.69
C VAL A 329 -5.42 -7.30 21.52
N GLY A 330 -4.29 -7.82 21.06
CA GLY A 330 -4.16 -8.61 19.83
C GLY A 330 -2.98 -8.12 18.98
N GLN A 331 -3.11 -8.16 17.67
CA GLN A 331 -2.05 -7.78 16.73
C GLN A 331 -2.54 -6.81 15.65
N ILE A 332 -1.77 -5.78 15.39
CA ILE A 332 -1.89 -4.93 14.21
C ILE A 332 -1.19 -5.64 13.05
N LEU A 333 -1.90 -5.75 11.91
CA LEU A 333 -1.38 -6.37 10.70
C LEU A 333 -1.07 -5.36 9.61
N ASP A 334 -1.88 -4.29 9.52
CA ASP A 334 -1.64 -3.21 8.55
C ASP A 334 -2.32 -1.91 9.00
N ALA A 335 -1.94 -0.80 8.36
CA ALA A 335 -2.55 0.51 8.57
C ALA A 335 -2.46 1.35 7.29
N CYS A 336 -3.37 2.31 7.14
CA CYS A 336 -3.26 3.34 6.11
C CYS A 336 -3.64 4.72 6.68
N MET A 337 -2.94 5.74 6.21
CA MET A 337 -3.31 7.12 6.50
C MET A 337 -4.42 7.56 5.55
N VAL A 338 -5.42 8.23 6.09
CA VAL A 338 -6.56 8.77 5.35
C VAL A 338 -6.60 10.30 5.48
N GLU A 339 -7.59 10.93 4.87
CA GLU A 339 -7.74 12.39 4.90
C GLU A 339 -7.66 12.96 6.33
N SER A 340 -7.13 14.18 6.44
CA SER A 340 -6.97 14.92 7.70
C SER A 340 -6.10 14.18 8.73
N ASP A 341 -5.03 13.51 8.28
CA ASP A 341 -4.09 12.78 9.13
C ASP A 341 -4.75 11.67 9.99
N GLY A 342 -5.94 11.22 9.62
CA GLY A 342 -6.58 10.07 10.24
C GLY A 342 -5.87 8.76 9.86
N ILE A 343 -5.94 7.75 10.72
CA ILE A 343 -5.29 6.45 10.47
C ILE A 343 -6.29 5.33 10.66
N VAL A 344 -6.50 4.53 9.63
CA VAL A 344 -7.25 3.27 9.72
C VAL A 344 -6.25 2.15 10.01
N ILE A 345 -6.54 1.36 11.04
CA ILE A 345 -5.70 0.27 11.52
C ILE A 345 -6.51 -1.02 11.44
N VAL A 346 -5.92 -2.06 10.88
CA VAL A 346 -6.52 -3.39 10.77
C VAL A 346 -5.63 -4.46 11.38
N GLY A 347 -6.24 -5.55 11.84
CA GLY A 347 -5.46 -6.63 12.44
C GLY A 347 -6.34 -7.73 13.03
N THR A 348 -5.79 -8.46 13.97
CA THR A 348 -6.48 -9.48 14.77
C THR A 348 -6.52 -9.02 16.22
N PHE A 349 -7.43 -8.11 16.55
CA PHE A 349 -7.54 -7.53 17.89
C PHE A 349 -9.00 -7.36 18.34
N SER A 350 -9.22 -7.50 19.64
CA SER A 350 -10.54 -7.42 20.27
C SER A 350 -10.77 -6.14 21.07
N SER A 351 -9.71 -5.38 21.32
CA SER A 351 -9.79 -4.12 22.06
C SER A 351 -8.73 -3.14 21.55
N PHE A 352 -9.07 -1.86 21.58
CA PHE A 352 -8.17 -0.74 21.33
C PHE A 352 -8.42 0.36 22.37
N ASP A 353 -7.38 0.78 23.10
CA ASP A 353 -7.46 1.78 24.18
C ASP A 353 -8.58 1.47 25.19
N GLY A 354 -8.68 0.21 25.63
CA GLY A 354 -9.70 -0.25 26.57
C GLY A 354 -11.12 -0.37 26.00
N GLN A 355 -11.36 0.06 24.75
CA GLN A 355 -12.67 -0.07 24.10
C GLN A 355 -12.74 -1.38 23.30
N SER A 356 -13.87 -2.10 23.44
CA SER A 356 -14.12 -3.32 22.67
C SER A 356 -14.34 -2.96 21.20
N VAL A 357 -13.50 -3.52 20.32
CA VAL A 357 -13.55 -3.33 18.87
C VAL A 357 -13.27 -4.67 18.20
N LYS A 358 -13.49 -4.75 16.88
CA LYS A 358 -13.23 -5.99 16.17
C LYS A 358 -12.43 -5.72 14.88
N ASN A 359 -11.14 -6.00 14.96
CA ASN A 359 -10.20 -6.11 13.84
C ASN A 359 -9.97 -4.82 13.02
N ILE A 360 -10.70 -3.74 13.28
CA ILE A 360 -10.55 -2.47 12.56
C ILE A 360 -10.89 -1.30 13.47
N VAL A 361 -10.07 -0.25 13.42
CA VAL A 361 -10.33 1.04 14.07
C VAL A 361 -9.86 2.17 13.16
N LYS A 362 -10.40 3.36 13.39
CA LYS A 362 -9.87 4.61 12.83
C LYS A 362 -9.52 5.57 13.95
N LEU A 363 -8.34 6.15 13.88
CA LEU A 363 -7.90 7.25 14.71
C LEU A 363 -8.06 8.57 13.95
N ASN A 364 -8.39 9.64 14.65
CA ASN A 364 -8.29 11.01 14.13
C ASN A 364 -6.84 11.54 14.22
N ALA A 365 -6.61 12.76 13.76
CA ALA A 365 -5.28 13.40 13.78
C ALA A 365 -4.66 13.53 15.18
N GLU A 366 -5.48 13.59 16.22
CA GLU A 366 -5.05 13.67 17.62
C GLU A 366 -4.72 12.29 18.21
N GLY A 367 -4.98 11.22 17.45
CA GLY A 367 -4.70 9.84 17.86
C GLY A 367 -5.79 9.22 18.73
N THR A 368 -6.97 9.82 18.84
CA THR A 368 -8.14 9.25 19.53
C THR A 368 -9.02 8.49 18.54
N LEU A 369 -9.82 7.55 19.03
CA LEU A 369 -10.76 6.79 18.22
C LEU A 369 -11.78 7.74 17.55
N ASP A 370 -12.01 7.57 16.26
CA ASP A 370 -13.06 8.23 15.48
C ASP A 370 -14.41 7.59 15.79
N GLU A 371 -15.17 8.19 16.71
CA GLU A 371 -16.45 7.65 17.17
C GLU A 371 -17.47 7.50 16.03
N THR A 372 -17.45 8.39 15.04
CA THR A 372 -18.35 8.33 13.89
C THR A 372 -18.03 7.12 13.03
N PHE A 373 -16.75 6.91 12.74
CA PHE A 373 -16.31 5.72 12.02
C PHE A 373 -16.66 4.44 12.79
N MET A 374 -16.36 4.39 14.08
CA MET A 374 -16.64 3.22 14.93
C MET A 374 -18.13 2.88 14.97
N LYS A 375 -19.01 3.89 15.02
CA LYS A 375 -20.46 3.69 14.96
C LYS A 375 -20.92 3.14 13.61
N ASN A 376 -20.31 3.61 12.51
CA ASN A 376 -20.72 3.25 11.15
C ASN A 376 -20.26 1.84 10.73
N ILE A 377 -19.13 1.36 11.24
CA ILE A 377 -18.64 0.00 10.92
C ILE A 377 -19.38 -1.11 11.68
N GLY A 378 -20.25 -0.74 12.64
CA GLY A 378 -21.06 -1.71 13.40
C GLY A 378 -20.21 -2.72 14.19
N THR A 379 -20.33 -4.01 13.84
CA THR A 379 -19.62 -5.09 14.54
C THR A 379 -18.14 -5.24 14.13
N GLY A 380 -17.64 -4.40 13.22
CA GLY A 380 -16.25 -4.45 12.74
C GLY A 380 -16.02 -5.41 11.57
N ALA A 381 -14.77 -5.76 11.33
CA ALA A 381 -14.37 -6.64 10.23
C ALA A 381 -14.39 -8.12 10.63
N ASN A 382 -14.78 -8.98 9.71
CA ASN A 382 -14.71 -10.42 9.87
C ASN A 382 -13.44 -10.93 9.17
N GLY A 383 -12.35 -10.99 9.88
CA GLY A 383 -11.09 -11.66 9.62
C GLY A 383 -10.47 -11.52 8.26
#